data_f365dbf2c7e44a25c359a7c1e62fcd76
#
_entry.id   f365dbf2c7e44a25c359a7c1e62fcd76
#
_cell.length_a   1.000
_cell.length_b   1.000
_cell.length_c   1.000
_cell.angle_alpha   90.00
_cell.angle_beta   90.00
_cell.angle_gamma   90.00
#
_symmetry.space_group_name_H-M   'P 1'
#
loop_
_entity.id
_entity.type
_entity.pdbx_description
1 polymer ?
#
loop_
_entity_poly.entity_id
_entity_poly.type
_entity_poly.pdbx_seq_one_letter_code
_entity_poly.pdbx_strand_id
1 'polypeptide(L)'
;PLEEYEKNLNSLVIQLKKTRAKLIWASTTFVPKGEAGRRVGDEIKYNAIAEKIMNKHGVTINDLHQLTASLPATSFTKPGDVHFTRAGYDKLASQVAGSIKSALNGPEK
;
A
#
# COMPACT_ATOMS: atom_id res chain seq x y z
N PRO A 1 -4.80 9.49 -14.88
CA PRO A 1 -5.58 8.45 -15.54
C PRO A 1 -5.04 7.06 -15.19
N LEU A 2 -5.93 6.09 -15.06
CA LEU A 2 -5.55 4.74 -14.64
C LEU A 2 -4.60 4.05 -15.62
N GLU A 3 -4.80 4.25 -16.92
CA GLU A 3 -3.94 3.62 -17.93
C GLU A 3 -2.49 4.12 -17.86
N GLU A 4 -2.33 5.41 -17.65
CA GLU A 4 -1.01 6.02 -17.52
C GLU A 4 -0.33 5.55 -16.23
N TYR A 5 -1.08 5.47 -15.14
CA TYR A 5 -0.59 4.93 -13.87
C TYR A 5 -0.08 3.49 -14.04
N GLU A 6 -0.88 2.63 -14.68
CA GLU A 6 -0.50 1.24 -14.94
C GLU A 6 0.80 1.14 -15.73
N LYS A 7 0.91 1.90 -16.81
CA LYS A 7 2.10 1.91 -17.66
C LYS A 7 3.33 2.38 -16.90
N ASN A 8 3.21 3.47 -16.16
CA ASN A 8 4.32 4.06 -15.43
C ASN A 8 4.78 3.16 -14.29
N LEU A 9 3.85 2.58 -13.55
CA LEU A 9 4.17 1.68 -12.44
C LEU A 9 4.85 0.41 -12.95
N ASN A 10 4.36 -0.16 -14.05
CA ASN A 10 4.98 -1.35 -14.64
C ASN A 10 6.43 -1.07 -15.06
N SER A 11 6.67 0.08 -15.71
CA SER A 11 8.03 0.48 -16.09
C SER A 11 8.95 0.67 -14.88
N LEU A 12 8.44 1.28 -13.82
CA LEU A 12 9.19 1.49 -12.59
C LEU A 12 9.60 0.16 -11.94
N VAL A 13 8.66 -0.77 -11.86
CA VAL A 13 8.93 -2.09 -11.26
C VAL A 13 10.00 -2.84 -12.07
N ILE A 14 9.93 -2.79 -13.40
CA ILE A 14 10.93 -3.41 -14.25
C ILE A 14 12.31 -2.85 -13.95
N GLN A 15 12.44 -1.53 -13.81
CA GLN A 15 13.70 -0.88 -13.49
C GLN A 15 14.22 -1.27 -12.10
N LEU A 16 13.34 -1.28 -11.10
CA LEU A 16 13.72 -1.64 -9.73
C LEU A 16 14.17 -3.10 -9.62
N LYS A 17 13.57 -3.99 -10.38
CA LYS A 17 13.98 -5.40 -10.38
C LYS A 17 15.40 -5.59 -10.91
N LYS A 18 15.88 -4.71 -11.75
CA LYS A 18 17.26 -4.76 -12.25
C LYS A 18 18.29 -4.53 -11.14
N THR A 19 17.91 -3.91 -10.04
CA THR A 19 18.81 -3.67 -8.91
C THR A 19 19.06 -4.92 -8.07
N ARG A 20 18.27 -5.97 -8.26
CA ARG A 20 18.28 -7.20 -7.45
C ARG A 20 17.90 -6.99 -5.98
N ALA A 21 17.41 -5.80 -5.62
CA ALA A 21 16.88 -5.55 -4.29
C ALA A 21 15.59 -6.34 -4.07
N LYS A 22 15.31 -6.69 -2.84
CA LYS A 22 14.02 -7.26 -2.46
C LYS A 22 12.99 -6.14 -2.46
N LEU A 23 11.93 -6.31 -3.24
CA LEU A 23 10.90 -5.28 -3.42
C LEU A 23 9.67 -5.63 -2.61
N ILE A 24 9.12 -4.63 -1.96
CA ILE A 24 7.83 -4.72 -1.28
C ILE A 24 6.99 -3.54 -1.74
N TRP A 25 5.78 -3.81 -2.20
CA TRP A 25 4.81 -2.78 -2.53
C TRP A 25 3.87 -2.58 -1.34
N ALA A 26 3.78 -1.34 -0.84
CA ALA A 26 2.78 -0.98 0.17
C ALA A 26 1.58 -0.38 -0.54
N SER A 27 0.40 -0.99 -0.36
CA SER A 27 -0.81 -0.46 -0.97
C SER A 27 -1.19 0.89 -0.33
N THR A 28 -1.90 1.73 -1.12
CA THR A 28 -2.39 3.01 -0.62
C THR A 28 -3.39 2.76 0.50
N THR A 29 -3.25 3.51 1.59
CA THR A 29 -4.13 3.37 2.75
C THR A 29 -5.57 3.77 2.42
N PHE A 30 -6.50 3.31 3.26
CA PHE A 30 -7.92 3.57 3.10
C PHE A 30 -8.22 5.08 3.13
N VAL A 31 -9.05 5.53 2.17
CA VAL A 31 -9.53 6.92 2.10
C VAL A 31 -10.96 6.93 2.63
N PRO A 32 -11.20 7.47 3.84
CA PRO A 32 -12.55 7.51 4.38
C PRO A 32 -13.44 8.51 3.64
N LYS A 33 -14.74 8.27 3.70
CA LYS A 33 -15.73 9.18 3.15
C LYS A 33 -15.60 10.56 3.79
N GLY A 34 -15.62 11.59 2.97
CA GLY A 34 -15.54 12.98 3.44
C GLY A 34 -14.18 13.61 3.38
N GLU A 35 -13.16 12.89 2.92
CA GLU A 35 -11.83 13.46 2.74
C GLU A 35 -11.84 14.47 1.58
N ALA A 36 -11.44 15.71 1.89
CA ALA A 36 -11.42 16.77 0.90
C ALA A 36 -10.42 16.49 -0.23
N GLY A 37 -10.83 16.74 -1.47
CA GLY A 37 -9.97 16.55 -2.64
C GLY A 37 -9.77 15.12 -3.09
N ARG A 38 -10.44 14.17 -2.45
CA ARG A 38 -10.34 12.76 -2.79
C ARG A 38 -11.71 12.16 -3.05
N ARG A 39 -11.79 11.25 -4.01
CA ARG A 39 -13.02 10.50 -4.28
C ARG A 39 -13.00 9.20 -3.49
N VAL A 40 -14.14 8.87 -2.89
CA VAL A 40 -14.31 7.59 -2.19
C VAL A 40 -14.12 6.44 -3.19
N GLY A 41 -13.24 5.51 -2.86
CA GLY A 41 -13.01 4.32 -3.67
C GLY A 41 -11.95 4.45 -4.77
N ASP A 42 -11.41 5.65 -5.02
CA ASP A 42 -10.36 5.81 -6.03
C ASP A 42 -9.10 5.01 -5.67
N GLU A 43 -8.72 4.99 -4.39
CA GLU A 43 -7.56 4.22 -3.96
C GLU A 43 -7.73 2.72 -4.24
N ILE A 44 -8.96 2.20 -4.21
CA ILE A 44 -9.25 0.80 -4.51
C ILE A 44 -8.91 0.48 -5.97
N LYS A 45 -9.26 1.38 -6.88
CA LYS A 45 -8.98 1.20 -8.32
C LYS A 45 -7.47 1.20 -8.59
N TYR A 46 -6.74 2.14 -8.01
CA TYR A 46 -5.29 2.20 -8.16
C TYR A 46 -4.60 1.02 -7.49
N ASN A 47 -5.06 0.62 -6.31
CA ASN A 47 -4.52 -0.55 -5.62
C ASN A 47 -4.74 -1.85 -6.41
N ALA A 48 -5.89 -1.99 -7.08
CA ALA A 48 -6.17 -3.17 -7.91
C ALA A 48 -5.19 -3.27 -9.09
N ILE A 49 -4.89 -2.14 -9.72
CA ILE A 49 -3.90 -2.09 -10.82
C ILE A 49 -2.51 -2.43 -10.28
N ALA A 50 -2.12 -1.83 -9.15
CA ALA A 50 -0.83 -2.10 -8.53
C ALA A 50 -0.68 -3.57 -8.15
N GLU A 51 -1.71 -4.18 -7.57
CA GLU A 51 -1.71 -5.60 -7.21
C GLU A 51 -1.45 -6.49 -8.42
N LYS A 52 -2.15 -6.21 -9.52
CA LYS A 52 -1.96 -6.94 -10.78
C LYS A 52 -0.50 -6.87 -11.25
N ILE A 53 0.09 -5.70 -11.21
CA ILE A 53 1.48 -5.49 -11.64
C ILE A 53 2.45 -6.20 -10.70
N MET A 54 2.25 -6.07 -9.39
CA MET A 54 3.12 -6.70 -8.40
C MET A 54 3.08 -8.22 -8.48
N ASN A 55 1.88 -8.79 -8.66
CA ASN A 55 1.72 -10.23 -8.86
C ASN A 55 2.40 -10.71 -10.14
N LYS A 56 2.28 -9.94 -11.23
CA LYS A 56 2.94 -10.26 -12.50
C LYS A 56 4.45 -10.34 -12.35
N HIS A 57 5.03 -9.46 -11.55
CA HIS A 57 6.50 -9.37 -11.37
C HIS A 57 7.01 -10.10 -10.13
N GLY A 58 6.14 -10.76 -9.38
CA GLY A 58 6.54 -11.48 -8.17
C GLY A 58 6.96 -10.59 -7.01
N VAL A 59 6.46 -9.36 -6.95
CA VAL A 59 6.76 -8.41 -5.87
C VAL A 59 5.81 -8.67 -4.69
N THR A 60 6.37 -8.74 -3.49
CA THR A 60 5.60 -8.90 -2.26
C THR A 60 4.73 -7.68 -2.00
N ILE A 61 3.49 -7.90 -1.60
CA ILE A 61 2.54 -6.84 -1.28
C ILE A 61 2.36 -6.75 0.24
N ASN A 62 2.57 -5.54 0.78
CA ASN A 62 2.19 -5.18 2.13
C ASN A 62 0.86 -4.43 2.04
N ASP A 63 -0.24 -5.09 2.40
CA ASP A 63 -1.58 -4.56 2.19
C ASP A 63 -2.00 -3.59 3.31
N LEU A 64 -1.47 -2.38 3.27
CA LEU A 64 -1.83 -1.33 4.21
C LEU A 64 -3.27 -0.84 4.01
N HIS A 65 -3.83 -0.98 2.81
CA HIS A 65 -5.23 -0.62 2.57
C HIS A 65 -6.15 -1.51 3.40
N GLN A 66 -5.94 -2.83 3.36
CA GLN A 66 -6.75 -3.77 4.14
C GLN A 66 -6.64 -3.48 5.64
N LEU A 67 -5.42 -3.27 6.14
CA LEU A 67 -5.19 -2.94 7.54
C LEU A 67 -5.97 -1.68 7.92
N THR A 68 -5.80 -0.59 7.17
CA THR A 68 -6.40 0.70 7.52
C THR A 68 -7.90 0.71 7.35
N ALA A 69 -8.44 -0.04 6.38
CA ALA A 69 -9.89 -0.17 6.21
C ALA A 69 -10.54 -0.89 7.40
N SER A 70 -9.79 -1.74 8.11
CA SER A 70 -10.29 -2.48 9.27
C SER A 70 -10.08 -1.75 10.60
N LEU A 71 -9.37 -0.63 10.61
CA LEU A 71 -9.10 0.11 11.85
C LEU A 71 -10.38 0.79 12.38
N PRO A 72 -10.53 0.84 13.72
CA PRO A 72 -11.67 1.57 14.30
C PRO A 72 -11.54 3.08 14.04
N ALA A 73 -12.68 3.78 14.08
CA ALA A 73 -12.71 5.23 13.86
C ALA A 73 -11.76 6.00 14.78
N THR A 74 -11.54 5.49 15.99
CA THR A 74 -10.62 6.08 16.97
C THR A 74 -9.16 6.06 16.56
N SER A 75 -8.80 5.30 15.53
CA SER A 75 -7.43 5.26 14.98
C SER A 75 -7.14 6.43 14.03
N PHE A 76 -8.17 7.17 13.61
CA PHE A 76 -8.03 8.34 12.75
C PHE A 76 -8.09 9.61 13.61
N THR A 77 -7.40 10.67 13.17
CA THR A 77 -7.34 11.93 13.94
C THR A 77 -8.70 12.60 14.05
N LYS A 78 -9.54 12.45 13.01
CA LYS A 78 -10.92 12.96 12.99
C LYS A 78 -11.70 12.22 11.90
N PRO A 79 -13.04 12.23 11.94
CA PRO A 79 -13.85 11.63 10.88
C PRO A 79 -13.51 12.23 9.51
N GLY A 80 -13.38 11.37 8.49
CA GLY A 80 -13.08 11.79 7.13
C GLY A 80 -11.61 12.12 6.87
N ASP A 81 -10.73 11.99 7.85
CA ASP A 81 -9.32 12.28 7.70
C ASP A 81 -8.54 11.02 7.26
N VAL A 82 -7.49 11.22 6.48
CA VAL A 82 -6.56 10.13 6.09
C VAL A 82 -5.37 10.02 7.04
N HIS A 83 -5.27 10.89 8.02
CA HIS A 83 -4.22 10.85 9.04
C HIS A 83 -4.66 10.01 10.24
N PHE A 84 -3.69 9.39 10.90
CA PHE A 84 -3.93 8.46 11.99
C PHE A 84 -3.50 9.02 13.32
N THR A 85 -4.10 8.52 14.41
CA THR A 85 -3.59 8.75 15.76
C THR A 85 -2.29 7.96 15.94
N ARG A 86 -1.57 8.23 17.03
CA ARG A 86 -0.35 7.47 17.36
C ARG A 86 -0.63 5.97 17.39
N ALA A 87 -1.74 5.54 18.00
CA ALA A 87 -2.11 4.13 18.03
C ALA A 87 -2.35 3.56 16.63
N GLY A 88 -2.97 4.33 15.73
CA GLY A 88 -3.16 3.94 14.34
C GLY A 88 -1.82 3.82 13.60
N TYR A 89 -0.94 4.80 13.75
CA TYR A 89 0.39 4.75 13.15
C TYR A 89 1.24 3.61 13.69
N ASP A 90 1.11 3.27 14.99
CA ASP A 90 1.83 2.14 15.57
C ASP A 90 1.42 0.82 14.90
N LYS A 91 0.15 0.65 14.59
CA LYS A 91 -0.32 -0.53 13.87
C LYS A 91 0.23 -0.59 12.44
N LEU A 92 0.25 0.54 11.75
CA LEU A 92 0.85 0.64 10.42
C LEU A 92 2.34 0.30 10.47
N ALA A 93 3.06 0.90 11.41
CA ALA A 93 4.50 0.68 11.58
C ALA A 93 4.81 -0.79 11.88
N SER A 94 4.00 -1.43 12.72
CA SER A 94 4.17 -2.84 13.06
C SER A 94 4.02 -3.74 11.83
N GLN A 95 3.03 -3.48 10.98
CA GLN A 95 2.85 -4.26 9.76
C GLN A 95 3.98 -4.02 8.76
N VAL A 96 4.41 -2.78 8.59
CA VAL A 96 5.53 -2.43 7.71
C VAL A 96 6.82 -3.12 8.20
N ALA A 97 7.12 -3.02 9.47
CA ALA A 97 8.30 -3.66 10.05
C ALA A 97 8.26 -5.19 9.88
N GLY A 98 7.09 -5.80 10.11
CA GLY A 98 6.90 -7.23 9.92
C GLY A 98 7.12 -7.67 8.48
N SER A 99 6.61 -6.89 7.53
CA SER A 99 6.78 -7.16 6.10
C SER A 99 8.25 -7.08 5.68
N ILE A 100 8.97 -6.08 6.15
CA ILE A 100 10.41 -5.93 5.86
C ILE A 100 11.21 -7.08 6.48
N LYS A 101 10.94 -7.40 7.74
CA LYS A 101 11.61 -8.49 8.44
C LYS A 101 11.40 -9.83 7.73
N SER A 102 10.17 -10.10 7.30
CA SER A 102 9.86 -11.34 6.56
C SER A 102 10.60 -11.39 5.22
N ALA A 103 10.68 -10.27 4.50
CA ALA A 103 11.40 -10.21 3.23
C ALA A 103 12.91 -10.46 3.41
N LEU A 104 13.51 -9.92 4.47
CA LEU A 104 14.93 -10.08 4.75
C LEU A 104 15.29 -11.48 5.25
N ASN A 105 14.39 -12.13 5.98
CA ASN A 105 14.63 -13.43 6.59
C ASN A 105 13.98 -14.61 5.84
N GLY A 106 13.22 -14.30 4.79
CA GLY A 106 12.57 -15.32 3.99
C GLY A 106 13.55 -16.04 3.06
N PRO A 107 13.14 -17.19 2.52
CA PRO A 107 13.98 -17.92 1.57
C PRO A 107 14.19 -17.09 0.29
N GLU A 108 15.38 -17.19 -0.27
CA GLU A 108 15.63 -16.59 -1.58
C GLU A 108 14.86 -17.35 -2.65
N LYS A 109 14.29 -16.59 -3.57
CA LYS A 109 13.57 -17.15 -4.70
C LYS A 109 14.31 -16.90 -6.00
#